data_57204bd41dd44b987c802aa5b473591c
#
_entry.id   57204bd41dd44b987c802aa5b473591c
#
_cell.length_a   1.000
_cell.length_b   1.000
_cell.length_c   1.000
_cell.angle_alpha   90.00
_cell.angle_beta   90.00
_cell.angle_gamma   90.00
#
_symmetry.space_group_name_H-M   'P 1'
#
loop_
_entity.id
_entity.type
_entity.pdbx_description
1 polymer ?
#
loop_
_entity_poly.entity_id
_entity_poly.type
_entity_poly.pdbx_seq_one_letter_code
_entity_poly.pdbx_strand_id
1 'polypeptide(L)'
;MLVVASVAVGLVSGGLARPAFAIKQFQDEFKAVYVKPDSSDPAEKALAMAVDAAKCNVCHKGKEKKDRNAYGNALADLLDKKEDAKNMEKIRKALETVAAMKSADGGPTFGELIKMGKLPGGPVE
;
A
#
# COMPACT_ATOMS: atom_id res chain seq x y z
N MET A 1 53.75 1.03 34.77
CA MET A 1 52.76 2.01 34.40
C MET A 1 52.01 1.49 33.23
N LEU A 2 50.84 0.94 33.47
CA LEU A 2 49.95 0.48 32.40
C LEU A 2 48.97 1.58 32.06
N VAL A 3 49.05 2.04 30.83
CA VAL A 3 48.04 2.94 30.27
C VAL A 3 46.99 2.05 29.56
N VAL A 4 45.83 1.91 30.17
CA VAL A 4 44.71 1.26 29.57
C VAL A 4 44.00 2.27 28.67
N ALA A 5 44.20 2.16 27.39
CA ALA A 5 43.41 2.91 26.43
C ALA A 5 42.07 2.20 26.23
N SER A 6 41.06 2.75 26.84
CA SER A 6 39.68 2.30 26.60
C SER A 6 39.24 2.79 25.22
N VAL A 7 39.17 1.88 24.26
CA VAL A 7 38.53 2.14 22.97
C VAL A 7 37.06 2.01 23.17
N ALA A 8 36.36 3.10 23.25
CA ALA A 8 34.91 3.12 23.19
C ALA A 8 34.52 2.89 21.72
N VAL A 9 34.14 1.67 21.41
CA VAL A 9 33.47 1.34 20.14
C VAL A 9 32.06 1.86 20.22
N GLY A 10 31.85 3.01 19.67
CA GLY A 10 30.50 3.55 19.46
C GLY A 10 29.79 2.71 18.39
N LEU A 11 28.91 1.84 18.82
CA LEU A 11 27.96 1.18 17.95
C LEU A 11 26.93 2.21 17.49
N VAL A 12 27.18 2.78 16.33
CA VAL A 12 26.14 3.51 15.62
C VAL A 12 25.24 2.47 14.99
N SER A 13 24.23 2.02 15.72
CA SER A 13 23.14 1.25 15.16
C SER A 13 22.28 2.19 14.30
N GLY A 14 22.71 2.40 13.09
CA GLY A 14 21.90 3.05 12.08
C GLY A 14 20.75 2.14 11.69
N GLY A 15 19.75 2.04 12.52
CA GLY A 15 18.49 1.41 12.20
C GLY A 15 17.72 2.26 11.20
N LEU A 16 18.10 2.17 9.92
CA LEU A 16 17.32 2.76 8.85
C LEU A 16 16.10 1.89 8.58
N ALA A 17 15.05 2.13 9.36
CA ALA A 17 13.72 1.71 8.95
C ALA A 17 13.41 2.41 7.62
N ARG A 18 13.23 1.64 6.56
CA ARG A 18 12.80 2.17 5.26
C ARG A 18 11.31 1.91 5.08
N PRO A 19 10.41 2.73 5.65
CA PRO A 19 8.97 2.53 5.52
C PRO A 19 8.49 2.69 4.09
N ALA A 20 9.20 3.45 3.26
CA ALA A 20 8.86 3.70 1.87
C ALA A 20 8.97 2.44 0.98
N PHE A 21 9.84 1.50 1.31
CA PHE A 21 10.06 0.31 0.49
C PHE A 21 8.92 -0.71 0.61
N ALA A 22 8.40 -0.92 1.81
CA ALA A 22 7.29 -1.83 2.05
C ALA A 22 5.99 -1.34 1.39
N ILE A 23 5.74 -0.04 1.43
CA ILE A 23 4.56 0.61 0.81
C ILE A 23 4.61 0.47 -0.71
N LYS A 24 5.79 0.61 -1.30
CA LYS A 24 5.96 0.42 -2.75
C LYS A 24 5.58 -0.98 -3.20
N GLN A 25 5.95 -2.02 -2.47
CA GLN A 25 5.62 -3.39 -2.82
C GLN A 25 4.11 -3.66 -2.77
N PHE A 26 3.40 -3.10 -1.81
CA PHE A 26 1.95 -3.21 -1.75
C PHE A 26 1.29 -2.53 -2.96
N GLN A 27 1.80 -1.38 -3.34
CA GLN A 27 1.35 -0.67 -4.54
C GLN A 27 1.65 -1.45 -5.82
N ASP A 28 2.84 -2.02 -5.93
CA ASP A 28 3.25 -2.82 -7.09
C ASP A 28 2.37 -4.07 -7.23
N GLU A 29 2.04 -4.75 -6.14
CA GLU A 29 1.13 -5.89 -6.17
C GLU A 29 -0.32 -5.47 -6.48
N PHE A 30 -0.79 -4.35 -5.95
CA PHE A 30 -2.08 -3.78 -6.34
C PHE A 30 -2.16 -3.54 -7.85
N LYS A 31 -1.14 -2.93 -8.42
CA LYS A 31 -1.05 -2.69 -9.86
C LYS A 31 -1.00 -4.01 -10.65
N ALA A 32 -0.23 -4.99 -10.19
CA ALA A 32 -0.12 -6.29 -10.86
C ALA A 32 -1.47 -7.03 -10.90
N VAL A 33 -2.28 -6.91 -9.86
CA VAL A 33 -3.58 -7.59 -9.76
C VAL A 33 -4.68 -6.85 -10.51
N TYR A 34 -4.74 -5.52 -10.39
CA TYR A 34 -5.91 -4.75 -10.83
C TYR A 34 -5.67 -3.82 -12.00
N VAL A 35 -4.44 -3.34 -12.22
CA VAL A 35 -4.17 -2.34 -13.25
C VAL A 35 -3.74 -3.03 -14.53
N LYS A 36 -4.48 -2.79 -15.61
CA LYS A 36 -4.21 -3.32 -16.95
C LYS A 36 -4.08 -2.17 -17.93
N PRO A 37 -2.87 -1.58 -18.08
CA PRO A 37 -2.69 -0.37 -18.89
C PRO A 37 -2.97 -0.59 -20.38
N ASP A 38 -2.80 -1.82 -20.87
CA ASP A 38 -3.00 -2.18 -22.28
C ASP A 38 -4.42 -2.68 -22.59
N SER A 39 -5.32 -2.64 -21.60
CA SER A 39 -6.69 -3.08 -21.79
C SER A 39 -7.47 -2.13 -22.73
N SER A 40 -8.37 -2.69 -23.52
CA SER A 40 -9.33 -1.91 -24.32
C SER A 40 -10.59 -1.52 -23.54
N ASP A 41 -10.78 -2.08 -22.35
CA ASP A 41 -11.93 -1.78 -21.50
C ASP A 41 -11.84 -0.36 -20.94
N PRO A 42 -12.89 0.49 -21.11
CA PRO A 42 -12.87 1.86 -20.60
C PRO A 42 -12.70 1.98 -19.09
N ALA A 43 -13.29 1.06 -18.31
CA ALA A 43 -13.17 1.07 -16.85
C ALA A 43 -11.74 0.72 -16.42
N GLU A 44 -11.12 -0.28 -17.05
CA GLU A 44 -9.73 -0.65 -16.76
C GLU A 44 -8.74 0.46 -17.13
N LYS A 45 -8.97 1.16 -18.24
CA LYS A 45 -8.19 2.34 -18.59
C LYS A 45 -8.36 3.48 -17.61
N ALA A 46 -9.58 3.75 -17.19
CA ALA A 46 -9.88 4.79 -16.22
C ALA A 46 -9.19 4.49 -14.86
N LEU A 47 -9.21 3.23 -14.43
CA LEU A 47 -8.51 2.81 -13.23
C LEU A 47 -7.00 3.01 -13.35
N ALA A 48 -6.40 2.61 -14.47
CA ALA A 48 -4.97 2.79 -14.69
C ALA A 48 -4.55 4.26 -14.60
N MET A 49 -5.31 5.15 -15.22
CA MET A 49 -5.07 6.59 -15.15
C MET A 49 -5.25 7.13 -13.73
N ALA A 50 -6.29 6.70 -13.04
CA ALA A 50 -6.56 7.14 -11.66
C ALA A 50 -5.47 6.69 -10.69
N VAL A 51 -4.98 5.47 -10.82
CA VAL A 51 -3.90 4.92 -10.00
C VAL A 51 -2.57 5.64 -10.27
N ASP A 52 -2.27 5.92 -11.53
CA ASP A 52 -1.05 6.65 -11.88
C ASP A 52 -1.07 8.09 -11.36
N ALA A 53 -2.22 8.73 -11.35
CA ALA A 53 -2.39 10.07 -10.78
C ALA A 53 -2.35 10.06 -9.24
N ALA A 54 -2.99 9.09 -8.62
CA ALA A 54 -3.09 8.99 -7.16
C ALA A 54 -1.80 8.54 -6.49
N LYS A 55 -1.05 7.65 -7.13
CA LYS A 55 0.19 7.07 -6.57
C LYS A 55 -0.06 6.47 -5.17
N CYS A 56 0.61 6.98 -4.14
CA CYS A 56 0.42 6.52 -2.77
C CYS A 56 -0.99 6.78 -2.21
N ASN A 57 -1.72 7.71 -2.80
CA ASN A 57 -3.06 8.08 -2.35
C ASN A 57 -4.17 7.09 -2.77
N VAL A 58 -3.82 6.00 -3.42
CA VAL A 58 -4.72 4.84 -3.55
C VAL A 58 -5.10 4.30 -2.17
N CYS A 59 -4.16 4.30 -1.21
CA CYS A 59 -4.33 3.77 0.15
C CYS A 59 -4.19 4.84 1.23
N HIS A 60 -3.59 5.98 0.91
CA HIS A 60 -3.29 7.05 1.87
C HIS A 60 -4.14 8.29 1.61
N LYS A 61 -4.31 9.08 2.67
CA LYS A 61 -5.05 10.32 2.68
C LYS A 61 -4.09 11.49 2.83
N GLY A 62 -4.24 12.51 1.98
CA GLY A 62 -3.41 13.70 2.08
C GLY A 62 -1.94 13.45 1.82
N LYS A 63 -1.09 14.30 2.42
CA LYS A 63 0.37 14.30 2.20
C LYS A 63 1.13 13.35 3.13
N GLU A 64 0.55 12.99 4.27
CA GLU A 64 1.21 12.18 5.27
C GLU A 64 0.86 10.69 5.13
N LYS A 65 1.89 9.87 4.97
CA LYS A 65 1.73 8.42 4.77
C LYS A 65 1.15 7.67 5.97
N LYS A 66 1.14 8.26 7.16
CA LYS A 66 0.49 7.69 8.34
C LYS A 66 -1.04 7.76 8.24
N ASP A 67 -1.56 8.72 7.48
CA ASP A 67 -3.00 8.87 7.27
C ASP A 67 -3.43 7.98 6.11
N ARG A 68 -4.30 7.02 6.41
CA ARG A 68 -4.82 6.06 5.43
C ARG A 68 -6.29 6.33 5.17
N ASN A 69 -6.71 6.09 3.93
CA ASN A 69 -8.13 6.02 3.63
C ASN A 69 -8.74 4.68 4.09
N ALA A 70 -10.03 4.49 3.91
CA ALA A 70 -10.70 3.26 4.35
C ALA A 70 -10.09 1.99 3.73
N TYR A 71 -9.71 2.04 2.47
CA TYR A 71 -9.05 0.92 1.79
C TYR A 71 -7.68 0.60 2.39
N GLY A 72 -6.86 1.62 2.60
CA GLY A 72 -5.56 1.46 3.24
C GLY A 72 -5.65 0.95 4.67
N ASN A 73 -6.64 1.37 5.43
CA ASN A 73 -6.89 0.85 6.78
C ASN A 73 -7.26 -0.63 6.77
N ALA A 74 -8.15 -1.04 5.87
CA ALA A 74 -8.54 -2.44 5.74
C ALA A 74 -7.35 -3.35 5.38
N LEU A 75 -6.46 -2.90 4.50
CA LEU A 75 -5.23 -3.62 4.17
C LEU A 75 -4.26 -3.66 5.36
N ALA A 76 -4.14 -2.57 6.12
CA ALA A 76 -3.27 -2.47 7.27
C ALA A 76 -3.66 -3.43 8.41
N ASP A 77 -4.94 -3.78 8.51
CA ASP A 77 -5.42 -4.76 9.47
C ASP A 77 -4.99 -6.20 9.12
N LEU A 78 -4.68 -6.47 7.86
CA LEU A 78 -4.29 -7.79 7.37
C LEU A 78 -2.80 -7.95 7.08
N LEU A 79 -2.08 -6.85 6.90
CA LEU A 79 -0.69 -6.84 6.45
C LEU A 79 0.20 -6.05 7.40
N ASP A 80 1.34 -6.63 7.74
CA ASP A 80 2.43 -5.92 8.43
C ASP A 80 3.44 -5.38 7.40
N LYS A 81 3.80 -4.12 7.54
CA LYS A 81 4.71 -3.44 6.60
C LYS A 81 6.11 -4.04 6.57
N LYS A 82 6.58 -4.58 7.68
CA LYS A 82 7.93 -5.12 7.80
C LYS A 82 7.99 -6.60 7.45
N GLU A 83 7.04 -7.37 8.00
CA GLU A 83 7.03 -8.82 7.86
C GLU A 83 6.52 -9.28 6.50
N ASP A 84 5.50 -8.60 5.99
CA ASP A 84 4.77 -9.04 4.81
C ASP A 84 5.23 -8.37 3.51
N ALA A 85 6.13 -7.40 3.57
CA ALA A 85 6.58 -6.66 2.38
C ALA A 85 7.16 -7.55 1.28
N LYS A 86 7.75 -8.68 1.62
CA LYS A 86 8.32 -9.64 0.67
C LYS A 86 7.42 -10.85 0.40
N ASN A 87 6.27 -10.91 1.05
CA ASN A 87 5.34 -12.02 0.91
C ASN A 87 4.23 -11.67 -0.08
N MET A 88 4.52 -11.85 -1.36
CA MET A 88 3.61 -11.50 -2.47
C MET A 88 2.29 -12.27 -2.40
N GLU A 89 2.33 -13.53 -2.02
CA GLU A 89 1.15 -14.37 -1.89
C GLU A 89 0.21 -13.83 -0.80
N LYS A 90 0.76 -13.48 0.36
CA LYS A 90 -0.02 -12.89 1.45
C LYS A 90 -0.60 -11.53 1.08
N ILE A 91 0.16 -10.70 0.36
CA ILE A 91 -0.31 -9.41 -0.14
C ILE A 91 -1.50 -9.60 -1.09
N ARG A 92 -1.39 -10.50 -2.06
CA ARG A 92 -2.49 -10.79 -3.00
C ARG A 92 -3.74 -11.32 -2.31
N LYS A 93 -3.56 -12.22 -1.35
CA LYS A 93 -4.67 -12.74 -0.55
C LYS A 93 -5.36 -11.66 0.27
N ALA A 94 -4.59 -10.72 0.83
CA ALA A 94 -5.15 -9.57 1.53
C ALA A 94 -5.92 -8.65 0.58
N LEU A 95 -5.42 -8.40 -0.62
CA LEU A 95 -6.12 -7.63 -1.65
C LEU A 95 -7.47 -8.28 -2.02
N GLU A 96 -7.52 -9.59 -2.19
CA GLU A 96 -8.75 -10.33 -2.47
C GLU A 96 -9.74 -10.24 -1.29
N THR A 97 -9.26 -10.41 -0.08
CA THR A 97 -10.09 -10.34 1.13
C THR A 97 -10.71 -8.95 1.28
N VAL A 98 -9.92 -7.91 1.11
CA VAL A 98 -10.39 -6.52 1.21
C VAL A 98 -11.32 -6.16 0.05
N ALA A 99 -11.10 -6.69 -1.14
CA ALA A 99 -12.00 -6.46 -2.27
C ALA A 99 -13.45 -6.90 -2.00
N ALA A 100 -13.64 -7.91 -1.19
CA ALA A 100 -14.96 -8.39 -0.78
C ALA A 100 -15.61 -7.54 0.34
N MET A 101 -14.86 -6.67 0.97
CA MET A 101 -15.36 -5.79 2.04
C MET A 101 -16.09 -4.58 1.46
N LYS A 102 -17.10 -4.10 2.17
CA LYS A 102 -17.80 -2.87 1.78
C LYS A 102 -16.95 -1.64 2.06
N SER A 103 -16.96 -0.72 1.09
CA SER A 103 -16.22 0.54 1.19
C SER A 103 -16.87 1.53 2.18
N ALA A 104 -18.18 1.41 2.38
CA ALA A 104 -18.96 2.18 3.33
C ALA A 104 -20.24 1.42 3.69
N ASP A 105 -20.93 1.83 4.75
CA ASP A 105 -22.20 1.24 5.16
C ASP A 105 -23.24 1.36 4.04
N GLY A 106 -23.75 0.21 3.58
CA GLY A 106 -24.71 0.17 2.49
C GLY A 106 -24.16 0.49 1.10
N GLY A 107 -22.85 0.72 1.00
CA GLY A 107 -22.18 1.05 -0.26
C GLY A 107 -21.64 -0.16 -1.02
N PRO A 108 -21.00 0.08 -2.19
CA PRO A 108 -20.35 -0.98 -2.94
C PRO A 108 -19.13 -1.53 -2.21
N THR A 109 -18.70 -2.73 -2.59
CA THR A 109 -17.43 -3.28 -2.11
C THR A 109 -16.24 -2.54 -2.76
N PHE A 110 -15.08 -2.65 -2.14
CA PHE A 110 -13.85 -2.10 -2.75
C PHE A 110 -13.59 -2.71 -4.13
N GLY A 111 -13.85 -4.01 -4.29
CA GLY A 111 -13.71 -4.69 -5.58
C GLY A 111 -14.66 -4.18 -6.65
N GLU A 112 -15.89 -3.84 -6.28
CA GLU A 112 -16.87 -3.25 -7.20
C GLU A 112 -16.43 -1.86 -7.67
N LEU A 113 -15.89 -1.03 -6.78
CA LEU A 113 -15.31 0.27 -7.14
C LEU A 113 -14.17 0.11 -8.14
N ILE A 114 -13.27 -0.84 -7.92
CA ILE A 114 -12.16 -1.14 -8.82
C ILE A 114 -12.68 -1.56 -10.20
N LYS A 115 -13.69 -2.43 -10.26
CA LYS A 115 -14.31 -2.88 -11.52
C LYS A 115 -14.98 -1.75 -12.29
N MET A 116 -15.47 -0.73 -11.59
CA MET A 116 -16.04 0.48 -12.20
C MET A 116 -14.99 1.49 -12.65
N GLY A 117 -13.71 1.19 -12.50
CA GLY A 117 -12.62 2.11 -12.83
C GLY A 117 -12.39 3.22 -11.80
N LYS A 118 -12.88 3.05 -10.59
CA LYS A 118 -12.76 4.02 -9.50
C LYS A 118 -11.72 3.57 -8.48
N LEU A 119 -11.10 4.54 -7.82
CA LEU A 119 -10.19 4.26 -6.71
C LEU A 119 -10.97 3.66 -5.53
N PRO A 120 -10.48 2.55 -4.94
CA PRO A 120 -11.19 1.88 -3.85
C PRO A 120 -11.27 2.74 -2.58
N GLY A 121 -10.29 3.58 -2.33
CA GLY A 121 -10.26 4.50 -1.19
C GLY A 121 -11.02 5.79 -1.37
N GLY A 122 -11.68 5.98 -2.51
CA GLY A 122 -12.39 7.20 -2.88
C GLY A 122 -11.51 8.20 -3.63
N PRO A 123 -12.07 9.36 -4.01
CA PRO A 123 -11.32 10.42 -4.70
C PRO A 123 -10.12 10.89 -3.89
N VAL A 124 -9.06 11.30 -4.56
CA VAL A 124 -7.88 11.89 -3.94
C VAL A 124 -8.25 13.27 -3.40
N GLU A 125 -7.96 13.50 -2.12
CA GLU A 125 -8.13 14.80 -1.45
C GLU A 125 -6.82 15.57 -1.39
#